data_be37efef9ac844104d7abd737f2dcb9c
#
_entry.id   be37efef9ac844104d7abd737f2dcb9c
#
_cell.length_a   1.000
_cell.length_b   1.000
_cell.length_c   1.000
_cell.angle_alpha   90.00
_cell.angle_beta   90.00
_cell.angle_gamma   90.00
#
_symmetry.space_group_name_H-M   'P 1'
#
loop_
_entity.id
_entity.type
_entity.pdbx_description
1 polymer ?
#
loop_
_entity_poly.entity_id
_entity_poly.type
_entity_poly.pdbx_seq_one_letter_code
_entity_poly.pdbx_strand_id
1 'polypeptide(L)'
;MNPQKKRRQDSEKQQLILQRNSQLHGVLLAALLAVVLLVFGLVNLLHTKRDFSENENRKLQAYPALTPASVLDGSFMSKLQSAFADQFFARDHWISAKLRIDQLIGQKESNGVYLCQDNYLIEIPEAPDPAVLDRTLTAMKEFAAKHDDLRMTAMIVPNASLVMRDYLPANAPAHNQQEDLFTVNQALSPCMQYADVTLALKAHVRDGVFYRTDHHWTSLGAYCAFDASAELLGIETPITNYRVHVLTNSFEGTLASKSGKHTAEDTITAYEPLGTDVSYYVLYDSTQEKAGSVFVDFALDTKDKYTVFFGGNHPLVTIKTTANNGKILLIFKDSYANSFVPFLIPYYQQIVMIDPRYYYDDVEQLMTQRGVTDVLFLYNLSTFSADTALADTLGAAS
;
A
#
# COMPACT_ATOMS: atom_id res chain seq x y z
N MET A 1 -22.19 76.71 -30.36
CA MET A 1 -22.24 75.23 -30.45
C MET A 1 -23.07 74.72 -29.26
N ASN A 2 -24.15 73.99 -29.56
CA ASN A 2 -25.10 73.57 -28.51
C ASN A 2 -24.40 72.65 -27.43
N PRO A 3 -24.46 72.98 -26.14
CA PRO A 3 -23.78 72.24 -25.06
C PRO A 3 -24.16 70.77 -25.01
N GLN A 4 -25.37 70.41 -25.37
CA GLN A 4 -25.85 69.05 -25.44
C GLN A 4 -25.18 68.22 -26.54
N LYS A 5 -24.88 68.83 -27.69
CA LYS A 5 -24.20 68.19 -28.80
C LYS A 5 -22.74 67.91 -28.51
N LYS A 6 -22.08 68.77 -27.72
CA LYS A 6 -20.71 68.61 -27.28
C LYS A 6 -20.60 67.44 -26.26
N ARG A 7 -21.52 67.37 -25.26
CA ARG A 7 -21.57 66.28 -24.29
C ARG A 7 -21.77 64.89 -24.94
N ARG A 8 -22.62 64.83 -25.98
CA ARG A 8 -22.87 63.59 -26.72
C ARG A 8 -21.62 63.11 -27.49
N GLN A 9 -20.93 64.03 -28.16
CA GLN A 9 -19.67 63.73 -28.84
C GLN A 9 -18.55 63.32 -27.91
N ASP A 10 -18.43 63.91 -26.72
CA ASP A 10 -17.45 63.53 -25.70
C ASP A 10 -17.75 62.17 -25.14
N SER A 11 -19.04 61.83 -24.93
CA SER A 11 -19.47 60.49 -24.48
C SER A 11 -19.17 59.42 -25.52
N GLU A 12 -19.46 59.67 -26.79
CA GLU A 12 -19.17 58.76 -27.91
C GLU A 12 -17.66 58.55 -28.08
N LYS A 13 -16.83 59.58 -27.92
CA LYS A 13 -15.37 59.46 -27.92
C LYS A 13 -14.86 58.62 -26.72
N GLN A 14 -15.42 58.85 -25.55
CA GLN A 14 -15.06 58.04 -24.36
C GLN A 14 -15.42 56.57 -24.53
N GLN A 15 -16.59 56.27 -25.08
CA GLN A 15 -17.00 54.89 -25.37
C GLN A 15 -16.08 54.23 -26.41
N LEU A 16 -15.68 54.93 -27.48
CA LEU A 16 -14.73 54.41 -28.46
C LEU A 16 -13.34 54.16 -27.88
N ILE A 17 -12.86 55.03 -26.98
CA ILE A 17 -11.58 54.84 -26.26
C ILE A 17 -11.66 53.64 -25.35
N LEU A 18 -12.74 53.47 -24.57
CA LEU A 18 -12.95 52.32 -23.69
C LEU A 18 -13.04 51.01 -24.48
N GLN A 19 -13.75 51.03 -25.63
CA GLN A 19 -13.90 49.86 -26.49
C GLN A 19 -12.55 49.46 -27.12
N ARG A 20 -11.77 50.45 -27.60
CA ARG A 20 -10.43 50.24 -28.15
C ARG A 20 -9.44 49.71 -27.08
N ASN A 21 -9.50 50.24 -25.85
CA ASN A 21 -8.68 49.77 -24.76
C ASN A 21 -9.05 48.31 -24.34
N SER A 22 -10.35 48.00 -24.28
CA SER A 22 -10.83 46.63 -24.04
C SER A 22 -10.35 45.66 -25.11
N GLN A 23 -10.40 46.02 -26.39
CA GLN A 23 -9.88 45.21 -27.49
C GLN A 23 -8.36 45.03 -27.40
N LEU A 24 -7.61 46.10 -27.09
CA LEU A 24 -6.16 46.00 -26.86
C LEU A 24 -5.80 45.11 -25.70
N HIS A 25 -6.50 45.20 -24.56
CA HIS A 25 -6.32 44.29 -23.43
C HIS A 25 -6.63 42.85 -23.82
N GLY A 26 -7.69 42.61 -24.58
CA GLY A 26 -8.03 41.27 -25.08
C GLY A 26 -6.94 40.69 -25.99
N VAL A 27 -6.41 41.49 -26.93
CA VAL A 27 -5.30 41.04 -27.78
C VAL A 27 -4.02 40.78 -26.99
N LEU A 28 -3.69 41.65 -26.03
CA LEU A 28 -2.52 41.47 -25.18
C LEU A 28 -2.62 40.19 -24.31
N LEU A 29 -3.79 39.92 -23.73
CA LEU A 29 -4.04 38.71 -22.97
C LEU A 29 -3.96 37.44 -23.83
N ALA A 30 -4.53 37.50 -25.04
CA ALA A 30 -4.44 36.40 -25.99
C ALA A 30 -3.01 36.15 -26.47
N ALA A 31 -2.24 37.22 -26.75
CA ALA A 31 -0.84 37.10 -27.10
C ALA A 31 0.01 36.53 -25.93
N LEU A 32 -0.22 37.01 -24.70
CA LEU A 32 0.43 36.49 -23.51
C LEU A 32 0.14 35.00 -23.33
N LEU A 33 -1.13 34.61 -23.44
CA LEU A 33 -1.54 33.21 -23.35
C LEU A 33 -0.86 32.36 -24.43
N ALA A 34 -0.83 32.84 -25.68
CA ALA A 34 -0.18 32.15 -26.79
C ALA A 34 1.33 31.95 -26.52
N VAL A 35 2.01 32.99 -26.01
CA VAL A 35 3.43 32.92 -25.64
C VAL A 35 3.63 31.92 -24.51
N VAL A 36 2.81 31.94 -23.46
CA VAL A 36 2.89 30.98 -22.34
C VAL A 36 2.73 29.56 -22.85
N LEU A 37 1.70 29.28 -23.66
CA LEU A 37 1.47 27.94 -24.22
C LEU A 37 2.61 27.48 -25.13
N LEU A 38 3.17 28.40 -25.93
CA LEU A 38 4.31 28.08 -26.80
C LEU A 38 5.56 27.78 -26.00
N VAL A 39 5.88 28.57 -24.96
CA VAL A 39 7.03 28.36 -24.08
C VAL A 39 6.87 27.03 -23.33
N PHE A 40 5.71 26.79 -22.73
CA PHE A 40 5.44 25.52 -22.06
C PHE A 40 5.52 24.32 -22.99
N GLY A 41 4.95 24.44 -24.19
CA GLY A 41 5.05 23.40 -25.21
C GLY A 41 6.49 23.11 -25.62
N LEU A 42 7.30 24.14 -25.84
CA LEU A 42 8.71 24.00 -26.18
C LEU A 42 9.52 23.39 -25.05
N VAL A 43 9.31 23.85 -23.82
CA VAL A 43 10.00 23.28 -22.62
C VAL A 43 9.64 21.81 -22.47
N ASN A 44 8.37 21.43 -22.60
CA ASN A 44 7.94 20.02 -22.52
C ASN A 44 8.52 19.16 -23.67
N LEU A 45 8.73 19.74 -24.85
CA LEU A 45 9.33 19.04 -25.98
C LEU A 45 10.84 18.77 -25.77
N LEU A 46 11.53 19.76 -25.20
CA LEU A 46 13.00 19.73 -25.04
C LEU A 46 13.47 19.11 -23.73
N HIS A 47 12.58 18.99 -22.76
CA HIS A 47 12.90 18.43 -21.44
C HIS A 47 13.29 16.94 -21.53
N THR A 48 14.28 16.55 -20.73
CA THR A 48 14.74 15.15 -20.61
C THR A 48 13.61 14.27 -20.05
N LYS A 49 13.30 13.19 -20.75
CA LYS A 49 12.28 12.22 -20.33
C LYS A 49 12.82 11.34 -19.22
N ARG A 50 11.91 10.92 -18.31
CA ARG A 50 12.22 10.04 -17.19
C ARG A 50 11.49 8.70 -17.36
N ASP A 51 12.15 7.60 -17.03
CA ASP A 51 11.56 6.27 -17.08
C ASP A 51 10.88 5.88 -15.75
N PHE A 52 11.31 6.52 -14.67
CA PHE A 52 10.83 6.22 -13.32
C PHE A 52 10.58 7.50 -12.51
N SER A 53 9.57 7.47 -11.65
CA SER A 53 9.30 8.49 -10.65
C SER A 53 9.67 7.98 -9.27
N GLU A 54 10.74 8.50 -8.68
CA GLU A 54 11.13 8.19 -7.30
C GLU A 54 10.03 8.62 -6.30
N ASN A 55 9.39 9.76 -6.55
CA ASN A 55 8.34 10.27 -5.67
C ASN A 55 7.09 9.39 -5.66
N GLU A 56 6.71 8.82 -6.81
CA GLU A 56 5.52 7.95 -6.93
C GLU A 56 5.85 6.46 -6.87
N ASN A 57 7.13 6.11 -6.80
CA ASN A 57 7.64 4.74 -6.81
C ASN A 57 7.04 3.88 -7.95
N ARG A 58 7.01 4.46 -9.17
CA ARG A 58 6.47 3.76 -10.35
C ARG A 58 7.19 4.13 -11.65
N LYS A 59 7.07 3.23 -12.62
CA LYS A 59 7.48 3.52 -14.00
C LYS A 59 6.57 4.58 -14.61
N LEU A 60 7.16 5.53 -15.30
CA LEU A 60 6.46 6.55 -16.05
C LEU A 60 6.17 6.07 -17.47
N GLN A 61 5.02 6.46 -18.00
CA GLN A 61 4.63 6.12 -19.36
C GLN A 61 5.53 6.84 -20.37
N ALA A 62 6.24 6.08 -21.18
CA ALA A 62 6.98 6.61 -22.33
C ALA A 62 6.02 7.02 -23.47
N TYR A 63 6.46 7.91 -24.34
CA TYR A 63 5.67 8.28 -25.53
C TYR A 63 5.47 7.06 -26.42
N PRO A 64 4.21 6.72 -26.77
CA PRO A 64 3.93 5.55 -27.57
C PRO A 64 4.39 5.73 -29.03
N ALA A 65 4.84 4.64 -29.64
CA ALA A 65 5.08 4.62 -31.07
C ALA A 65 3.76 4.69 -31.85
N LEU A 66 3.69 5.52 -32.87
CA LEU A 66 2.54 5.62 -33.74
C LEU A 66 2.51 4.42 -34.68
N THR A 67 1.57 3.52 -34.50
CA THR A 67 1.34 2.36 -35.38
C THR A 67 -0.11 2.32 -35.85
N PRO A 68 -0.41 1.82 -37.08
CA PRO A 68 -1.79 1.70 -37.53
C PRO A 68 -2.69 0.90 -36.56
N ALA A 69 -2.16 -0.16 -35.96
CA ALA A 69 -2.90 -0.98 -35.00
C ALA A 69 -3.26 -0.20 -33.75
N SER A 70 -2.30 0.53 -33.15
CA SER A 70 -2.54 1.31 -31.91
C SER A 70 -3.48 2.51 -32.11
N VAL A 71 -3.59 3.01 -33.36
CA VAL A 71 -4.56 4.07 -33.69
C VAL A 71 -5.96 3.48 -33.83
N LEU A 72 -6.08 2.31 -34.48
CA LEU A 72 -7.37 1.66 -34.74
C LEU A 72 -8.01 1.12 -33.45
N ASP A 73 -7.22 0.56 -32.53
CA ASP A 73 -7.69 0.05 -31.24
C ASP A 73 -7.83 1.13 -30.16
N GLY A 74 -7.47 2.40 -30.45
CA GLY A 74 -7.55 3.53 -29.52
C GLY A 74 -6.44 3.58 -28.46
N SER A 75 -5.56 2.59 -28.39
CA SER A 75 -4.53 2.50 -27.35
C SER A 75 -3.47 3.60 -27.49
N PHE A 76 -3.21 4.09 -28.71
CA PHE A 76 -2.28 5.20 -28.95
C PHE A 76 -2.70 6.46 -28.19
N MET A 77 -3.97 6.88 -28.29
CA MET A 77 -4.44 8.12 -27.64
C MET A 77 -4.41 8.01 -26.11
N SER A 78 -4.80 6.86 -25.56
CA SER A 78 -4.75 6.60 -24.12
C SER A 78 -3.32 6.65 -23.60
N LYS A 79 -2.39 5.95 -24.25
CA LYS A 79 -0.96 5.97 -23.87
C LYS A 79 -0.32 7.34 -24.07
N LEU A 80 -0.70 8.06 -25.13
CA LEU A 80 -0.22 9.41 -25.38
C LEU A 80 -0.66 10.39 -24.28
N GLN A 81 -1.91 10.32 -23.86
CA GLN A 81 -2.42 11.14 -22.75
C GLN A 81 -1.67 10.84 -21.45
N SER A 82 -1.47 9.57 -21.12
CA SER A 82 -0.67 9.16 -19.97
C SER A 82 0.77 9.63 -20.05
N ALA A 83 1.40 9.52 -21.23
CA ALA A 83 2.76 10.01 -21.47
C ALA A 83 2.88 11.52 -21.30
N PHE A 84 1.92 12.30 -21.79
CA PHE A 84 1.90 13.74 -21.55
C PHE A 84 1.79 14.10 -20.07
N ALA A 85 0.94 13.40 -19.33
CA ALA A 85 0.82 13.60 -17.89
C ALA A 85 2.10 13.21 -17.13
N ASP A 86 2.70 12.08 -17.49
CA ASP A 86 3.88 11.53 -16.81
C ASP A 86 5.19 12.27 -17.17
N GLN A 87 5.29 12.77 -18.40
CA GLN A 87 6.48 13.43 -18.90
C GLN A 87 6.36 14.97 -18.86
N PHE A 88 5.40 15.51 -18.12
CA PHE A 88 5.22 16.95 -18.03
C PHE A 88 6.38 17.61 -17.28
N PHE A 89 6.87 18.73 -17.82
CA PHE A 89 7.98 19.47 -17.19
C PHE A 89 7.67 19.87 -15.76
N ALA A 90 8.62 19.61 -14.85
CA ALA A 90 8.51 19.90 -13.42
C ALA A 90 7.25 19.29 -12.76
N ARG A 91 6.78 18.14 -13.27
CA ARG A 91 5.56 17.45 -12.81
C ARG A 91 5.46 17.34 -11.29
N ASP A 92 6.53 16.93 -10.62
CA ASP A 92 6.53 16.73 -9.17
C ASP A 92 6.30 18.05 -8.42
N HIS A 93 6.81 19.17 -8.95
CA HIS A 93 6.55 20.50 -8.39
C HIS A 93 5.09 20.93 -8.59
N TRP A 94 4.47 20.58 -9.70
CA TRP A 94 3.04 20.87 -9.95
C TRP A 94 2.14 20.06 -9.05
N ILE A 95 2.46 18.77 -8.82
CA ILE A 95 1.73 17.92 -7.88
C ILE A 95 1.84 18.51 -6.46
N SER A 96 3.04 18.87 -6.03
CA SER A 96 3.26 19.49 -4.72
C SER A 96 2.56 20.85 -4.58
N ALA A 97 2.59 21.67 -5.63
CA ALA A 97 1.89 22.96 -5.63
C ALA A 97 0.37 22.78 -5.55
N LYS A 98 -0.18 21.84 -6.34
CA LYS A 98 -1.61 21.48 -6.27
C LYS A 98 -1.99 21.05 -4.86
N LEU A 99 -1.24 20.11 -4.27
CA LEU A 99 -1.49 19.63 -2.92
C LEU A 99 -1.48 20.76 -1.87
N ARG A 100 -0.53 21.71 -1.98
CA ARG A 100 -0.49 22.87 -1.07
C ARG A 100 -1.72 23.78 -1.24
N ILE A 101 -2.16 24.01 -2.48
CA ILE A 101 -3.37 24.80 -2.75
C ILE A 101 -4.59 24.07 -2.17
N ASP A 102 -4.73 22.78 -2.42
CA ASP A 102 -5.83 21.95 -1.93
C ASP A 102 -5.89 22.01 -0.38
N GLN A 103 -4.74 21.93 0.30
CA GLN A 103 -4.66 22.07 1.76
C GLN A 103 -5.05 23.48 2.24
N LEU A 104 -4.66 24.55 1.50
CA LEU A 104 -5.02 25.92 1.86
C LEU A 104 -6.54 26.18 1.75
N ILE A 105 -7.22 25.52 0.84
CA ILE A 105 -8.70 25.59 0.73
C ILE A 105 -9.41 24.59 1.64
N GLY A 106 -8.66 23.89 2.50
CA GLY A 106 -9.19 23.02 3.54
C GLY A 106 -9.38 21.55 3.14
N GLN A 107 -8.91 21.13 1.97
CA GLN A 107 -8.97 19.73 1.56
C GLN A 107 -8.04 18.88 2.43
N LYS A 108 -8.57 17.77 2.97
CA LYS A 108 -7.89 16.84 3.86
C LYS A 108 -7.67 15.46 3.23
N GLU A 109 -7.76 15.37 1.93
CA GLU A 109 -7.60 14.14 1.16
C GLU A 109 -6.83 14.42 -0.13
N SER A 110 -6.01 13.46 -0.55
CA SER A 110 -5.32 13.47 -1.85
C SER A 110 -5.16 12.03 -2.36
N ASN A 111 -5.68 11.77 -3.56
CA ASN A 111 -5.56 10.49 -4.26
C ASN A 111 -5.98 9.27 -3.41
N GLY A 112 -7.10 9.37 -2.68
CA GLY A 112 -7.59 8.28 -1.83
C GLY A 112 -6.82 8.10 -0.52
N VAL A 113 -6.09 9.14 -0.07
CA VAL A 113 -5.35 9.16 1.19
C VAL A 113 -5.76 10.37 2.01
N TYR A 114 -6.19 10.14 3.25
CA TYR A 114 -6.44 11.19 4.22
C TYR A 114 -5.13 11.78 4.76
N LEU A 115 -5.09 13.11 4.83
CA LEU A 115 -4.03 13.88 5.45
C LEU A 115 -4.39 14.11 6.92
N CYS A 116 -3.90 13.25 7.80
CA CYS A 116 -4.32 13.16 9.18
C CYS A 116 -3.45 13.97 10.14
N GLN A 117 -3.81 13.93 11.43
CA GLN A 117 -3.02 14.54 12.51
C GLN A 117 -1.64 13.88 12.62
N ASP A 118 -0.68 14.57 13.21
CA ASP A 118 0.70 14.11 13.45
C ASP A 118 1.43 13.61 12.20
N ASN A 119 1.05 14.16 11.03
CA ASN A 119 1.56 13.77 9.71
C ASN A 119 1.27 12.32 9.29
N TYR A 120 0.31 11.66 9.91
CA TYR A 120 -0.16 10.38 9.42
C TYR A 120 -0.89 10.53 8.09
N LEU A 121 -0.60 9.61 7.20
CA LEU A 121 -1.32 9.38 5.96
C LEU A 121 -2.09 8.08 6.12
N ILE A 122 -3.40 8.14 5.93
CA ILE A 122 -4.26 6.97 6.12
C ILE A 122 -5.05 6.74 4.84
N GLU A 123 -4.93 5.55 4.28
CA GLU A 123 -5.67 5.16 3.09
C GLU A 123 -7.17 5.11 3.38
N ILE A 124 -7.97 5.62 2.43
CA ILE A 124 -9.43 5.56 2.53
C ILE A 124 -9.87 4.13 2.27
N PRO A 125 -10.47 3.44 3.23
CA PRO A 125 -10.90 2.07 3.03
C PRO A 125 -12.11 2.03 2.09
N GLU A 126 -12.05 1.15 1.11
CA GLU A 126 -13.17 0.82 0.24
C GLU A 126 -14.03 -0.28 0.87
N ALA A 127 -15.32 -0.29 0.53
CA ALA A 127 -16.19 -1.39 0.92
C ALA A 127 -15.79 -2.66 0.17
N PRO A 128 -15.79 -3.84 0.82
CA PRO A 128 -15.57 -5.11 0.15
C PRO A 128 -16.57 -5.34 -1.01
N ASP A 129 -16.09 -5.96 -2.08
CA ASP A 129 -17.02 -6.57 -3.03
C ASP A 129 -17.62 -7.84 -2.36
N PRO A 130 -18.93 -7.89 -2.13
CA PRO A 130 -19.54 -9.02 -1.43
C PRO A 130 -19.31 -10.37 -2.13
N ALA A 131 -19.23 -10.39 -3.45
CA ALA A 131 -19.03 -11.63 -4.22
C ALA A 131 -17.57 -12.13 -4.07
N VAL A 132 -16.59 -11.23 -4.07
CA VAL A 132 -15.18 -11.57 -3.85
C VAL A 132 -14.99 -12.09 -2.43
N LEU A 133 -15.52 -11.37 -1.44
CA LEU A 133 -15.41 -11.76 -0.04
C LEU A 133 -16.06 -13.12 0.23
N ASP A 134 -17.29 -13.35 -0.24
CA ASP A 134 -18.00 -14.62 -0.07
C ASP A 134 -17.25 -15.78 -0.71
N ARG A 135 -16.71 -15.59 -1.91
CA ARG A 135 -15.90 -16.60 -2.61
C ARG A 135 -14.64 -16.97 -1.78
N THR A 136 -13.94 -15.99 -1.25
CA THR A 136 -12.73 -16.20 -0.43
C THR A 136 -13.07 -16.93 0.87
N LEU A 137 -14.13 -16.50 1.56
CA LEU A 137 -14.59 -17.15 2.79
C LEU A 137 -15.06 -18.58 2.55
N THR A 138 -15.72 -18.85 1.41
CA THR A 138 -16.15 -20.19 1.03
C THR A 138 -14.95 -21.10 0.77
N ALA A 139 -13.97 -20.65 -0.02
CA ALA A 139 -12.75 -21.41 -0.27
C ALA A 139 -11.98 -21.74 1.01
N MET A 140 -11.85 -20.78 1.96
CA MET A 140 -11.22 -21.02 3.25
C MET A 140 -11.97 -22.04 4.11
N LYS A 141 -13.32 -22.01 4.12
CA LYS A 141 -14.13 -22.99 4.86
C LYS A 141 -14.01 -24.40 4.25
N GLU A 142 -14.02 -24.53 2.94
CA GLU A 142 -13.81 -25.79 2.24
C GLU A 142 -12.41 -26.35 2.49
N PHE A 143 -11.40 -25.51 2.44
CA PHE A 143 -10.03 -25.89 2.78
C PHE A 143 -9.92 -26.37 4.23
N ALA A 144 -10.52 -25.65 5.19
CA ALA A 144 -10.51 -26.06 6.59
C ALA A 144 -11.25 -27.39 6.83
N ALA A 145 -12.37 -27.62 6.12
CA ALA A 145 -13.11 -28.88 6.21
C ALA A 145 -12.34 -30.08 5.63
N LYS A 146 -11.45 -29.83 4.66
CA LYS A 146 -10.60 -30.87 4.04
C LYS A 146 -9.40 -31.24 4.94
N HIS A 147 -8.98 -30.33 5.79
CA HIS A 147 -7.78 -30.46 6.64
C HIS A 147 -8.13 -30.24 8.12
N ASP A 148 -9.12 -30.97 8.63
CA ASP A 148 -9.63 -30.84 10.00
C ASP A 148 -8.64 -31.33 11.07
N ASP A 149 -7.57 -32.02 10.66
CA ASP A 149 -6.45 -32.47 11.50
C ASP A 149 -5.40 -31.38 11.73
N LEU A 150 -5.42 -30.28 10.96
CA LEU A 150 -4.45 -29.20 11.09
C LEU A 150 -4.94 -28.09 12.04
N ARG A 151 -4.02 -27.51 12.79
CA ARG A 151 -4.34 -26.27 13.48
C ARG A 151 -4.39 -25.12 12.47
N MET A 152 -5.54 -24.50 12.33
CA MET A 152 -5.71 -23.35 11.44
C MET A 152 -6.06 -22.10 12.23
N THR A 153 -5.42 -21.00 11.86
CA THR A 153 -5.69 -19.66 12.41
C THR A 153 -5.86 -18.65 11.28
N ALA A 154 -6.91 -17.85 11.36
CA ALA A 154 -7.08 -16.66 10.52
C ALA A 154 -6.78 -15.41 11.34
N MET A 155 -5.93 -14.54 10.83
CA MET A 155 -5.62 -13.22 11.36
C MET A 155 -5.83 -12.19 10.25
N ILE A 156 -7.03 -11.59 10.25
CA ILE A 156 -7.33 -10.50 9.30
C ILE A 156 -7.15 -9.19 10.04
N VAL A 157 -6.08 -8.50 9.67
CA VAL A 157 -5.60 -7.31 10.39
C VAL A 157 -6.37 -6.07 9.95
N PRO A 158 -6.94 -5.29 10.88
CA PRO A 158 -7.58 -4.01 10.56
C PRO A 158 -6.56 -3.02 9.96
N ASN A 159 -7.01 -2.20 9.01
CA ASN A 159 -6.17 -1.12 8.50
C ASN A 159 -6.09 0.07 9.49
N ALA A 160 -5.14 0.96 9.26
CA ALA A 160 -4.95 2.15 10.11
C ALA A 160 -6.22 3.00 10.23
N SER A 161 -7.08 3.05 9.22
CA SER A 161 -8.36 3.78 9.23
C SER A 161 -9.34 3.33 10.32
N LEU A 162 -9.32 2.06 10.73
CA LEU A 162 -10.12 1.55 11.85
C LEU A 162 -9.41 1.73 13.19
N VAL A 163 -8.12 1.39 13.24
CA VAL A 163 -7.35 1.42 14.50
C VAL A 163 -7.10 2.85 14.96
N MET A 164 -6.79 3.74 14.03
CA MET A 164 -6.44 5.15 14.26
C MET A 164 -7.57 6.11 13.89
N ARG A 165 -8.82 5.71 14.10
CA ARG A 165 -10.00 6.49 13.70
C ARG A 165 -9.99 7.94 14.23
N ASP A 166 -9.46 8.15 15.42
CA ASP A 166 -9.37 9.48 16.05
C ASP A 166 -8.36 10.42 15.36
N TYR A 167 -7.49 9.89 14.52
CA TYR A 167 -6.53 10.66 13.73
C TYR A 167 -7.11 11.15 12.40
N LEU A 168 -8.22 10.56 11.96
CA LEU A 168 -8.87 10.95 10.71
C LEU A 168 -9.38 12.39 10.77
N PRO A 169 -9.50 13.09 9.65
CA PRO A 169 -10.15 14.39 9.58
C PRO A 169 -11.58 14.32 10.11
N ALA A 170 -12.04 15.40 10.76
CA ALA A 170 -13.41 15.48 11.25
C ALA A 170 -14.42 15.23 10.12
N ASN A 171 -15.37 14.34 10.35
CA ASN A 171 -16.38 13.91 9.38
C ASN A 171 -15.81 13.24 8.11
N ALA A 172 -14.61 12.67 8.17
CA ALA A 172 -14.06 11.89 7.06
C ALA A 172 -14.99 10.70 6.75
N PRO A 173 -15.52 10.59 5.51
CA PRO A 173 -16.32 9.44 5.12
C PRO A 173 -15.41 8.22 4.95
N ALA A 174 -15.37 7.36 5.96
CA ALA A 174 -14.62 6.12 5.93
C ALA A 174 -15.58 4.93 6.06
N HIS A 175 -15.38 3.93 5.23
CA HIS A 175 -16.11 2.66 5.35
C HIS A 175 -15.87 2.02 6.72
N ASN A 176 -16.90 1.39 7.28
CA ASN A 176 -16.85 0.79 8.62
C ASN A 176 -16.24 -0.63 8.57
N GLN A 177 -14.94 -0.72 8.59
CA GLN A 177 -14.22 -2.00 8.59
C GLN A 177 -14.51 -2.89 9.81
N GLN A 178 -15.11 -2.37 10.89
CA GLN A 178 -15.51 -3.17 12.05
C GLN A 178 -16.61 -4.18 11.68
N GLU A 179 -17.53 -3.79 10.80
CA GLU A 179 -18.59 -4.69 10.30
C GLU A 179 -18.03 -5.78 9.40
N ASP A 180 -17.05 -5.45 8.56
CA ASP A 180 -16.38 -6.43 7.70
C ASP A 180 -15.63 -7.48 8.52
N LEU A 181 -14.82 -7.03 9.50
CA LEU A 181 -14.11 -7.93 10.41
C LEU A 181 -15.06 -8.83 11.20
N PHE A 182 -16.18 -8.28 11.65
CA PHE A 182 -17.21 -9.06 12.33
C PHE A 182 -17.78 -10.14 11.40
N THR A 183 -18.09 -9.79 10.16
CA THR A 183 -18.60 -10.74 9.15
C THR A 183 -17.58 -11.86 8.87
N VAL A 184 -16.31 -11.50 8.69
CA VAL A 184 -15.22 -12.46 8.47
C VAL A 184 -15.06 -13.38 9.68
N ASN A 185 -15.02 -12.82 10.90
CA ASN A 185 -14.92 -13.60 12.13
C ASN A 185 -16.10 -14.59 12.28
N GLN A 186 -17.32 -14.12 12.08
CA GLN A 186 -18.51 -15.00 12.14
C GLN A 186 -18.45 -16.13 11.12
N ALA A 187 -17.90 -15.89 9.94
CA ALA A 187 -17.80 -16.89 8.89
C ALA A 187 -16.70 -17.94 9.17
N LEU A 188 -15.57 -17.55 9.79
CA LEU A 188 -14.39 -18.40 9.94
C LEU A 188 -14.27 -19.06 11.32
N SER A 189 -14.72 -18.43 12.42
CA SER A 189 -14.58 -18.97 13.77
C SER A 189 -15.27 -20.33 14.00
N PRO A 190 -16.27 -20.77 13.22
CA PRO A 190 -16.79 -22.13 13.36
C PRO A 190 -15.86 -23.22 12.84
N CYS A 191 -14.90 -22.91 11.96
CA CYS A 191 -14.03 -23.92 11.31
C CYS A 191 -12.53 -23.71 11.57
N MET A 192 -12.11 -22.58 12.11
CA MET A 192 -10.71 -22.30 12.47
C MET A 192 -10.64 -21.28 13.60
N GLN A 193 -9.48 -21.13 14.21
CA GLN A 193 -9.26 -20.09 15.21
C GLN A 193 -9.21 -18.71 14.52
N TYR A 194 -9.79 -17.71 15.15
CA TYR A 194 -9.76 -16.33 14.64
C TYR A 194 -9.02 -15.42 15.63
N ALA A 195 -7.89 -14.87 15.19
CA ALA A 195 -7.09 -13.96 15.97
C ALA A 195 -7.48 -12.50 15.69
N ASP A 196 -8.36 -11.93 16.51
CA ASP A 196 -8.70 -10.51 16.46
C ASP A 196 -7.65 -9.68 17.20
N VAL A 197 -6.81 -8.99 16.47
CA VAL A 197 -5.74 -8.14 17.01
C VAL A 197 -6.12 -6.66 17.12
N THR A 198 -7.39 -6.33 16.85
CA THR A 198 -7.88 -4.93 16.81
C THR A 198 -7.66 -4.20 18.13
N LEU A 199 -7.97 -4.84 19.26
CA LEU A 199 -7.83 -4.22 20.58
C LEU A 199 -6.36 -4.04 20.97
N ALA A 200 -5.50 -5.00 20.65
CA ALA A 200 -4.06 -4.91 20.91
C ALA A 200 -3.45 -3.74 20.14
N LEU A 201 -3.78 -3.58 18.87
CA LEU A 201 -3.32 -2.46 18.06
C LEU A 201 -3.86 -1.11 18.58
N LYS A 202 -5.16 -1.03 18.92
CA LYS A 202 -5.78 0.19 19.48
C LYS A 202 -5.13 0.62 20.79
N ALA A 203 -4.75 -0.32 21.66
CA ALA A 203 -4.11 -0.02 22.93
C ALA A 203 -2.75 0.69 22.76
N HIS A 204 -2.05 0.43 21.65
CA HIS A 204 -0.70 0.92 21.36
C HIS A 204 -0.64 1.96 20.22
N VAL A 205 -1.75 2.59 19.85
CA VAL A 205 -1.79 3.60 18.76
C VAL A 205 -0.76 4.72 18.99
N ARG A 206 -0.63 5.19 20.24
CA ARG A 206 0.29 6.29 20.57
C ARG A 206 1.76 5.88 20.53
N ASP A 207 2.03 4.58 20.58
CA ASP A 207 3.39 4.03 20.51
C ASP A 207 3.86 3.83 19.07
N GLY A 208 2.98 4.09 18.08
CA GLY A 208 3.33 4.05 16.66
C GLY A 208 3.22 2.65 16.03
N VAL A 209 2.08 2.00 16.18
CA VAL A 209 1.80 0.67 15.61
C VAL A 209 1.59 0.66 14.09
N PHE A 210 1.41 1.83 13.45
CA PHE A 210 1.40 2.02 12.00
C PHE A 210 2.44 3.05 11.59
N TYR A 211 2.99 2.90 10.37
CA TYR A 211 3.83 3.93 9.78
C TYR A 211 2.99 5.19 9.46
N ARG A 212 3.66 6.36 9.46
CA ARG A 212 3.01 7.63 9.10
C ARG A 212 2.82 7.77 7.61
N THR A 213 3.75 7.23 6.83
CA THR A 213 3.85 7.47 5.38
C THR A 213 3.54 6.22 4.55
N ASP A 214 3.24 5.11 5.22
CA ASP A 214 2.98 3.82 4.58
C ASP A 214 1.72 3.16 5.13
N HIS A 215 1.14 2.22 4.35
CA HIS A 215 -0.08 1.52 4.73
C HIS A 215 0.15 0.34 5.68
N HIS A 216 1.38 -0.09 5.89
CA HIS A 216 1.69 -1.21 6.77
C HIS A 216 1.70 -0.81 8.25
N TRP A 217 1.49 -1.79 9.10
CA TRP A 217 1.88 -1.69 10.51
C TRP A 217 3.40 -1.63 10.65
N THR A 218 3.87 -1.10 11.77
CA THR A 218 5.30 -1.14 12.13
C THR A 218 5.68 -2.50 12.70
N SER A 219 6.97 -2.75 12.91
CA SER A 219 7.42 -3.93 13.65
C SER A 219 6.85 -3.98 15.08
N LEU A 220 6.58 -2.83 15.70
CA LEU A 220 5.87 -2.76 16.98
C LEU A 220 4.42 -3.22 16.83
N GLY A 221 3.72 -2.78 15.79
CA GLY A 221 2.35 -3.24 15.52
C GLY A 221 2.29 -4.74 15.28
N ALA A 222 3.24 -5.27 14.50
CA ALA A 222 3.38 -6.71 14.30
C ALA A 222 3.69 -7.47 15.60
N TYR A 223 4.54 -6.91 16.48
CA TYR A 223 4.79 -7.47 17.80
C TYR A 223 3.54 -7.49 18.69
N CYS A 224 2.80 -6.39 18.76
CA CYS A 224 1.56 -6.34 19.54
C CYS A 224 0.53 -7.38 19.05
N ALA A 225 0.45 -7.58 17.73
CA ALA A 225 -0.41 -8.60 17.14
C ALA A 225 0.08 -10.01 17.45
N PHE A 226 1.40 -10.25 17.40
CA PHE A 226 2.01 -11.53 17.80
C PHE A 226 1.73 -11.85 19.26
N ASP A 227 2.00 -10.94 20.17
CA ASP A 227 1.79 -11.14 21.62
C ASP A 227 0.32 -11.47 21.92
N ALA A 228 -0.62 -10.75 21.31
CA ALA A 228 -2.05 -10.99 21.48
C ALA A 228 -2.57 -12.30 20.87
N SER A 229 -1.86 -12.86 19.90
CA SER A 229 -2.28 -14.07 19.17
C SER A 229 -1.45 -15.32 19.48
N ALA A 230 -0.40 -15.22 20.28
CA ALA A 230 0.56 -16.29 20.53
C ALA A 230 -0.10 -17.60 21.01
N GLU A 231 -1.05 -17.52 21.93
CA GLU A 231 -1.80 -18.68 22.44
C GLU A 231 -2.60 -19.38 21.32
N LEU A 232 -3.29 -18.61 20.47
CA LEU A 232 -4.05 -19.14 19.33
C LEU A 232 -3.15 -19.81 18.29
N LEU A 233 -1.90 -19.35 18.17
CA LEU A 233 -0.86 -19.97 17.34
C LEU A 233 -0.18 -21.18 18.01
N GLY A 234 -0.64 -21.57 19.20
CA GLY A 234 -0.06 -22.68 19.97
C GLY A 234 1.34 -22.41 20.51
N ILE A 235 1.61 -21.14 20.81
CA ILE A 235 2.84 -20.67 21.45
C ILE A 235 2.53 -20.38 22.91
N GLU A 236 2.82 -21.34 23.80
CA GLU A 236 2.49 -21.24 25.23
C GLU A 236 3.40 -20.25 25.99
N THR A 237 4.63 -20.11 25.55
CA THR A 237 5.63 -19.23 26.19
C THR A 237 6.25 -18.28 25.16
N PRO A 238 5.55 -17.20 24.81
CA PRO A 238 6.08 -16.24 23.87
C PRO A 238 7.29 -15.49 24.45
N ILE A 239 8.28 -15.22 23.60
CA ILE A 239 9.42 -14.36 23.95
C ILE A 239 8.87 -12.94 24.06
N THR A 240 9.12 -12.29 25.20
CA THR A 240 8.72 -10.91 25.47
C THR A 240 9.92 -9.96 25.53
N ASN A 241 11.14 -10.51 25.53
CA ASN A 241 12.35 -9.71 25.62
C ASN A 241 13.08 -9.68 24.28
N TYR A 242 13.16 -8.50 23.67
CA TYR A 242 13.79 -8.27 22.38
C TYR A 242 14.79 -7.12 22.46
N ARG A 243 15.87 -7.23 21.69
CA ARG A 243 16.71 -6.09 21.35
C ARG A 243 16.19 -5.45 20.08
N VAL A 244 15.88 -4.16 20.16
CA VAL A 244 15.36 -3.41 19.00
C VAL A 244 16.51 -2.72 18.28
N HIS A 245 16.64 -3.00 17.00
CA HIS A 245 17.61 -2.39 16.10
C HIS A 245 16.91 -1.45 15.14
N VAL A 246 17.44 -0.24 14.98
CA VAL A 246 16.99 0.69 13.93
C VAL A 246 17.67 0.29 12.63
N LEU A 247 16.88 -0.08 11.61
CA LEU A 247 17.38 -0.39 10.28
C LEU A 247 17.52 0.88 9.43
N THR A 248 16.56 1.80 9.51
CA THR A 248 16.59 3.11 8.85
C THR A 248 15.69 4.11 9.56
N ASN A 249 16.04 5.40 9.48
CA ASN A 249 15.22 6.54 9.95
C ASN A 249 14.67 7.38 8.79
N SER A 250 14.85 6.94 7.56
CA SER A 250 14.51 7.69 6.35
C SER A 250 13.60 6.89 5.42
N PHE A 251 12.60 6.22 6.01
CA PHE A 251 11.58 5.51 5.23
C PHE A 251 10.44 6.47 4.88
N GLU A 252 10.17 6.60 3.61
CA GLU A 252 9.01 7.28 3.09
C GLU A 252 8.22 6.30 2.22
N GLY A 253 7.05 5.91 2.71
CA GLY A 253 6.30 4.79 2.18
C GLY A 253 5.36 5.11 1.02
N THR A 254 4.54 4.13 0.70
CA THR A 254 3.64 4.13 -0.47
C THR A 254 2.54 5.19 -0.38
N LEU A 255 2.06 5.53 0.83
CA LEU A 255 1.02 6.56 1.00
C LEU A 255 1.55 7.97 0.76
N ALA A 256 2.83 8.23 1.08
CA ALA A 256 3.47 9.49 0.70
C ALA A 256 3.56 9.61 -0.83
N SER A 257 3.99 8.54 -1.49
CA SER A 257 4.05 8.48 -2.96
C SER A 257 2.66 8.65 -3.60
N LYS A 258 1.63 7.97 -3.07
CA LYS A 258 0.25 8.02 -3.57
C LYS A 258 -0.38 9.41 -3.39
N SER A 259 -0.22 10.02 -2.23
CA SER A 259 -0.81 11.32 -1.90
C SER A 259 -0.02 12.51 -2.46
N GLY A 260 1.27 12.33 -2.75
CA GLY A 260 2.21 13.41 -3.10
C GLY A 260 2.65 14.25 -1.89
N LYS A 261 2.38 13.79 -0.65
CA LYS A 261 2.78 14.48 0.58
C LYS A 261 4.07 13.89 1.16
N HIS A 262 5.17 14.60 0.97
CA HIS A 262 6.52 14.23 1.37
C HIS A 262 6.99 15.11 2.54
N THR A 263 6.42 14.94 3.74
CA THR A 263 6.69 15.80 4.90
C THR A 263 7.07 15.06 6.17
N ALA A 264 7.10 13.75 6.14
CA ALA A 264 7.48 12.90 7.26
C ALA A 264 8.33 11.73 6.76
N GLU A 265 9.17 11.24 7.62
CA GLU A 265 9.92 10.00 7.44
C GLU A 265 9.62 9.08 8.61
N ASP A 266 9.62 7.80 8.34
CA ASP A 266 9.39 6.75 9.31
C ASP A 266 10.68 6.01 9.66
N THR A 267 10.67 5.34 10.80
CA THR A 267 11.74 4.47 11.26
C THR A 267 11.33 3.02 11.09
N ILE A 268 12.13 2.22 10.36
CA ILE A 268 11.97 0.77 10.32
C ILE A 268 12.88 0.16 11.37
N THR A 269 12.33 -0.73 12.19
CA THR A 269 13.04 -1.44 13.24
C THR A 269 12.99 -2.95 13.05
N ALA A 270 14.03 -3.65 13.50
CA ALA A 270 14.06 -5.10 13.64
C ALA A 270 14.06 -5.49 15.12
N TYR A 271 13.38 -6.58 15.45
CA TYR A 271 13.29 -7.13 16.78
C TYR A 271 14.10 -8.42 16.83
N GLU A 272 15.24 -8.41 17.52
CA GLU A 272 16.08 -9.58 17.77
C GLU A 272 15.64 -10.25 19.06
N PRO A 273 15.14 -11.50 19.03
CA PRO A 273 14.70 -12.18 20.25
C PRO A 273 15.90 -12.49 21.15
N LEU A 274 15.74 -12.27 22.45
CA LEU A 274 16.74 -12.61 23.47
C LEU A 274 16.35 -13.91 24.20
N GLY A 275 17.35 -14.70 24.58
CA GLY A 275 17.12 -15.94 25.32
C GLY A 275 16.70 -17.14 24.46
N THR A 276 17.00 -17.10 23.17
CA THR A 276 16.84 -18.25 22.28
C THR A 276 18.13 -18.53 21.52
N ASP A 277 18.45 -19.82 21.36
CA ASP A 277 19.60 -20.30 20.56
C ASP A 277 19.17 -20.79 19.17
N VAL A 278 17.92 -20.50 18.77
CA VAL A 278 17.39 -20.93 17.47
C VAL A 278 18.06 -20.13 16.35
N SER A 279 18.79 -20.83 15.51
CA SER A 279 19.37 -20.32 14.27
C SER A 279 18.47 -20.67 13.09
N TYR A 280 18.54 -19.89 12.02
CA TYR A 280 17.72 -20.13 10.83
C TYR A 280 18.42 -19.71 9.54
N TYR A 281 17.88 -20.14 8.42
CA TYR A 281 18.16 -19.58 7.10
C TYR A 281 16.87 -19.50 6.29
N VAL A 282 16.87 -18.58 5.35
CA VAL A 282 15.78 -18.34 4.39
C VAL A 282 16.14 -18.95 3.05
N LEU A 283 15.21 -19.66 2.42
CA LEU A 283 15.31 -20.16 1.05
C LEU A 283 14.24 -19.46 0.22
N TYR A 284 14.66 -18.77 -0.82
CA TYR A 284 13.78 -18.22 -1.85
C TYR A 284 13.57 -19.30 -2.91
N ASP A 285 12.43 -19.99 -2.83
CA ASP A 285 12.20 -21.22 -3.62
C ASP A 285 12.25 -20.97 -5.14
N SER A 286 11.85 -19.80 -5.62
CA SER A 286 11.89 -19.44 -7.05
C SER A 286 13.29 -19.31 -7.63
N THR A 287 14.25 -18.82 -6.86
CA THR A 287 15.65 -18.62 -7.28
C THR A 287 16.61 -19.66 -6.72
N GLN A 288 16.16 -20.46 -5.74
CA GLN A 288 16.98 -21.39 -4.94
C GLN A 288 18.10 -20.69 -4.15
N GLU A 289 18.00 -19.38 -3.97
CA GLU A 289 18.94 -18.59 -3.19
C GLU A 289 18.70 -18.80 -1.69
N LYS A 290 19.80 -18.82 -0.92
CA LYS A 290 19.78 -18.91 0.52
C LYS A 290 20.32 -17.65 1.16
N ALA A 291 19.62 -17.14 2.16
CA ALA A 291 20.03 -16.01 2.98
C ALA A 291 20.10 -16.40 4.46
N GLY A 292 21.05 -15.83 5.19
CA GLY A 292 21.19 -16.02 6.64
C GLY A 292 20.32 -15.10 7.47
N SER A 293 19.53 -14.24 6.84
CA SER A 293 18.66 -13.24 7.50
C SER A 293 17.37 -13.05 6.72
N VAL A 294 16.30 -12.72 7.43
CA VAL A 294 15.04 -12.24 6.85
C VAL A 294 15.13 -10.76 6.46
N PHE A 295 16.19 -10.06 6.90
CA PHE A 295 16.43 -8.65 6.58
C PHE A 295 17.42 -8.55 5.42
N VAL A 296 17.08 -7.75 4.42
CA VAL A 296 17.80 -7.59 3.15
C VAL A 296 18.35 -6.17 3.05
N ASP A 297 19.62 -5.98 3.39
CA ASP A 297 20.23 -4.66 3.59
C ASP A 297 20.18 -3.78 2.34
N PHE A 298 20.38 -4.31 1.13
CA PHE A 298 20.35 -3.51 -0.09
C PHE A 298 18.98 -2.84 -0.36
N ALA A 299 17.90 -3.35 0.24
CA ALA A 299 16.58 -2.73 0.14
C ALA A 299 16.53 -1.35 0.81
N LEU A 300 17.40 -1.10 1.78
CA LEU A 300 17.51 0.20 2.47
C LEU A 300 18.04 1.32 1.57
N ASP A 301 18.71 0.98 0.47
CA ASP A 301 19.19 1.91 -0.55
C ASP A 301 18.15 2.21 -1.64
N THR A 302 16.99 1.54 -1.58
CA THR A 302 15.88 1.74 -2.53
C THR A 302 14.83 2.69 -1.97
N LYS A 303 13.89 3.14 -2.81
CA LYS A 303 12.74 3.95 -2.37
C LYS A 303 11.81 3.14 -1.46
N ASP A 304 11.52 1.90 -1.85
CA ASP A 304 10.67 1.00 -1.07
C ASP A 304 11.47 0.23 -0.02
N LYS A 305 11.83 0.93 1.05
CA LYS A 305 12.64 0.35 2.14
C LYS A 305 11.89 -0.70 2.96
N TYR A 306 10.55 -0.80 2.88
CA TYR A 306 9.81 -1.88 3.53
C TYR A 306 10.19 -3.26 2.97
N THR A 307 10.70 -3.30 1.75
CA THR A 307 11.26 -4.52 1.16
C THR A 307 12.51 -5.04 1.88
N VAL A 308 13.01 -4.34 2.91
CA VAL A 308 14.03 -4.88 3.83
C VAL A 308 13.58 -6.21 4.46
N PHE A 309 12.26 -6.39 4.65
CA PHE A 309 11.71 -7.68 5.04
C PHE A 309 11.61 -8.60 3.83
N PHE A 310 12.44 -9.63 3.79
CA PHE A 310 12.51 -10.68 2.75
C PHE A 310 12.88 -10.22 1.33
N GLY A 311 13.28 -8.98 1.11
CA GLY A 311 13.48 -8.45 -0.25
C GLY A 311 12.17 -8.16 -0.99
N GLY A 312 11.04 -8.12 -0.27
CA GLY A 312 9.70 -7.89 -0.80
C GLY A 312 8.81 -9.13 -0.82
N ASN A 313 7.90 -9.21 -1.79
CA ASN A 313 6.96 -10.33 -1.92
C ASN A 313 7.49 -11.38 -2.91
N HIS A 314 7.45 -12.64 -2.50
CA HIS A 314 7.88 -13.79 -3.29
C HIS A 314 6.74 -14.82 -3.35
N PRO A 315 6.62 -15.61 -4.42
CA PRO A 315 5.59 -16.65 -4.52
C PRO A 315 5.70 -17.68 -3.40
N LEU A 316 6.92 -18.11 -3.09
CA LEU A 316 7.20 -19.12 -2.06
C LEU A 316 8.53 -18.81 -1.38
N VAL A 317 8.48 -18.72 -0.04
CA VAL A 317 9.68 -18.59 0.81
C VAL A 317 9.64 -19.65 1.89
N THR A 318 10.74 -20.33 2.10
CA THR A 318 10.90 -21.33 3.16
C THR A 318 11.94 -20.87 4.17
N ILE A 319 11.57 -20.77 5.43
CA ILE A 319 12.49 -20.54 6.55
C ILE A 319 12.70 -21.89 7.25
N LYS A 320 13.96 -22.32 7.37
CA LYS A 320 14.32 -23.50 8.15
C LYS A 320 15.10 -23.09 9.38
N THR A 321 14.73 -23.65 10.51
CA THR A 321 15.32 -23.32 11.80
C THR A 321 15.99 -24.53 12.44
N THR A 322 16.72 -24.30 13.52
CA THR A 322 17.28 -25.37 14.37
C THR A 322 16.31 -25.82 15.45
N ALA A 323 15.09 -25.26 15.53
CA ALA A 323 14.05 -25.78 16.42
C ALA A 323 13.68 -27.22 16.02
N ASN A 324 13.74 -28.15 16.97
CA ASN A 324 13.47 -29.57 16.71
C ASN A 324 12.18 -30.00 17.42
N ASN A 325 11.07 -29.39 17.05
CA ASN A 325 9.77 -29.62 17.67
C ASN A 325 8.72 -30.22 16.70
N GLY A 326 9.11 -30.49 15.46
CA GLY A 326 8.24 -31.07 14.44
C GLY A 326 7.15 -30.13 13.90
N LYS A 327 7.07 -28.87 14.36
CA LYS A 327 6.05 -27.91 13.91
C LYS A 327 6.45 -27.30 12.58
N ILE A 328 5.57 -27.41 11.59
CA ILE A 328 5.75 -26.85 10.25
C ILE A 328 4.55 -25.96 9.93
N LEU A 329 4.79 -24.65 9.86
CA LEU A 329 3.77 -23.64 9.62
C LEU A 329 3.71 -23.30 8.15
N LEU A 330 2.52 -23.38 7.55
CA LEU A 330 2.20 -22.79 6.26
C LEU A 330 1.49 -21.45 6.49
N ILE A 331 1.96 -20.40 5.82
CA ILE A 331 1.34 -19.05 5.88
C ILE A 331 0.85 -18.66 4.49
N PHE A 332 -0.46 -18.46 4.34
CA PHE A 332 -1.02 -17.70 3.23
C PHE A 332 -1.04 -16.22 3.61
N LYS A 333 -0.44 -15.37 2.78
CA LYS A 333 -0.12 -14.03 3.24
C LYS A 333 -0.24 -12.94 2.18
N ASP A 334 -0.38 -11.71 2.67
CA ASP A 334 0.03 -10.50 1.97
C ASP A 334 1.31 -9.91 2.58
N SER A 335 1.64 -8.67 2.23
CA SER A 335 2.87 -8.00 2.71
C SER A 335 2.89 -7.70 4.22
N TYR A 336 1.75 -7.72 4.90
CA TYR A 336 1.70 -7.52 6.36
C TYR A 336 2.45 -8.61 7.11
N ALA A 337 2.41 -9.85 6.62
CA ALA A 337 3.13 -10.96 7.24
C ALA A 337 4.65 -10.77 7.24
N ASN A 338 5.21 -9.97 6.32
CA ASN A 338 6.65 -9.84 6.20
C ASN A 338 7.32 -9.31 7.48
N SER A 339 6.71 -8.35 8.17
CA SER A 339 7.20 -7.85 9.46
C SER A 339 6.73 -8.66 10.67
N PHE A 340 5.75 -9.56 10.50
CA PHE A 340 5.22 -10.43 11.57
C PHE A 340 5.99 -11.75 11.69
N VAL A 341 6.36 -12.36 10.57
CA VAL A 341 7.02 -13.68 10.52
C VAL A 341 8.31 -13.74 11.34
N PRO A 342 9.15 -12.71 11.46
CA PRO A 342 10.32 -12.75 12.33
C PRO A 342 10.02 -13.15 13.77
N PHE A 343 8.85 -12.83 14.32
CA PHE A 343 8.43 -13.23 15.66
C PHE A 343 8.08 -14.72 15.78
N LEU A 344 7.77 -15.39 14.66
CA LEU A 344 7.41 -16.81 14.63
C LEU A 344 8.62 -17.75 14.54
N ILE A 345 9.76 -17.26 14.06
CA ILE A 345 10.96 -18.07 13.75
C ILE A 345 11.41 -18.98 14.94
N PRO A 346 11.40 -18.50 16.19
CA PRO A 346 11.86 -19.35 17.31
C PRO A 346 10.97 -20.57 17.62
N TYR A 347 9.73 -20.61 17.09
CA TYR A 347 8.71 -21.58 17.53
C TYR A 347 8.41 -22.68 16.52
N TYR A 348 8.93 -22.58 15.30
CA TYR A 348 8.67 -23.57 14.25
C TYR A 348 9.97 -24.14 13.70
N GLN A 349 9.97 -25.44 13.43
CA GLN A 349 11.09 -26.11 12.74
C GLN A 349 11.19 -25.62 11.29
N GLN A 350 10.05 -25.33 10.67
CA GLN A 350 9.99 -24.77 9.33
C GLN A 350 8.79 -23.82 9.22
N ILE A 351 8.98 -22.71 8.50
CA ILE A 351 7.89 -21.82 8.09
C ILE A 351 7.91 -21.74 6.56
N VAL A 352 6.76 -21.98 5.95
CA VAL A 352 6.53 -21.91 4.51
C VAL A 352 5.58 -20.77 4.26
N MET A 353 5.99 -19.75 3.52
CA MET A 353 5.19 -18.57 3.21
C MET A 353 4.78 -18.60 1.75
N ILE A 354 3.48 -18.55 1.49
CA ILE A 354 2.89 -18.42 0.15
C ILE A 354 2.25 -17.04 0.01
N ASP A 355 2.61 -16.32 -1.03
CA ASP A 355 1.86 -15.16 -1.49
C ASP A 355 1.00 -15.60 -2.69
N PRO A 356 -0.32 -15.79 -2.53
CA PRO A 356 -1.18 -16.34 -3.57
C PRO A 356 -1.20 -15.55 -4.87
N ARG A 357 -0.90 -14.25 -4.83
CA ARG A 357 -0.84 -13.38 -6.00
C ARG A 357 0.23 -13.78 -7.01
N TYR A 358 1.23 -14.52 -6.53
CA TYR A 358 2.41 -14.93 -7.33
C TYR A 358 2.63 -16.44 -7.33
N TYR A 359 1.89 -17.21 -6.52
CA TYR A 359 2.03 -18.66 -6.40
C TYR A 359 0.96 -19.37 -7.24
N TYR A 360 1.38 -20.26 -8.13
CA TYR A 360 0.50 -20.97 -9.09
C TYR A 360 0.66 -22.48 -9.05
N ASP A 361 1.50 -23.00 -8.14
CA ASP A 361 1.71 -24.44 -8.00
C ASP A 361 0.67 -25.07 -7.05
N ASP A 362 0.65 -26.40 -6.98
CA ASP A 362 -0.27 -27.18 -6.16
C ASP A 362 0.06 -27.08 -4.67
N VAL A 363 -0.83 -26.43 -3.90
CA VAL A 363 -0.70 -26.26 -2.45
C VAL A 363 -0.82 -27.58 -1.70
N GLU A 364 -1.69 -28.50 -2.12
CA GLU A 364 -1.88 -29.80 -1.49
C GLU A 364 -0.63 -30.67 -1.60
N GLN A 365 -0.03 -30.68 -2.78
CA GLN A 365 1.25 -31.34 -2.99
C GLN A 365 2.33 -30.71 -2.10
N LEU A 366 2.40 -29.40 -2.01
CA LEU A 366 3.35 -28.71 -1.15
C LEU A 366 3.15 -29.07 0.33
N MET A 367 1.90 -29.03 0.82
CA MET A 367 1.56 -29.37 2.21
C MET A 367 1.97 -30.79 2.57
N THR A 368 1.66 -31.75 1.70
CA THR A 368 2.03 -33.16 1.86
C THR A 368 3.54 -33.35 1.87
N GLN A 369 4.26 -32.74 0.92
CA GLN A 369 5.73 -32.84 0.82
C GLN A 369 6.44 -32.23 2.02
N ARG A 370 5.90 -31.17 2.59
CA ARG A 370 6.51 -30.45 3.72
C ARG A 370 6.08 -31.04 5.06
N GLY A 371 4.97 -31.76 5.14
CA GLY A 371 4.39 -32.28 6.38
C GLY A 371 3.85 -31.15 7.26
N VAL A 372 3.04 -30.26 6.67
CA VAL A 372 2.45 -29.09 7.35
C VAL A 372 1.65 -29.55 8.57
N THR A 373 1.84 -28.87 9.70
CA THR A 373 1.12 -29.13 10.96
C THR A 373 0.19 -27.99 11.35
N ASP A 374 0.53 -26.78 10.93
CA ASP A 374 -0.19 -25.56 11.28
C ASP A 374 -0.36 -24.68 10.03
N VAL A 375 -1.49 -23.97 9.94
CA VAL A 375 -1.79 -23.02 8.85
C VAL A 375 -2.18 -21.66 9.44
N LEU A 376 -1.62 -20.61 8.89
CA LEU A 376 -1.95 -19.22 9.22
C LEU A 376 -2.37 -18.46 7.96
N PHE A 377 -3.57 -17.90 7.96
CA PHE A 377 -3.99 -16.91 6.98
C PHE A 377 -3.75 -15.52 7.58
N LEU A 378 -2.77 -14.78 7.08
CA LEU A 378 -2.40 -13.46 7.57
C LEU A 378 -2.48 -12.42 6.47
N TYR A 379 -3.49 -11.57 6.55
CA TYR A 379 -3.79 -10.52 5.58
C TYR A 379 -4.20 -9.23 6.27
N ASN A 380 -3.93 -8.09 5.64
CA ASN A 380 -4.71 -6.90 5.97
C ASN A 380 -6.11 -6.99 5.34
N LEU A 381 -7.07 -6.34 5.98
CA LEU A 381 -8.48 -6.45 5.56
C LEU A 381 -8.70 -5.95 4.13
N SER A 382 -8.05 -4.85 3.71
CA SER A 382 -8.25 -4.30 2.37
C SER A 382 -7.77 -5.25 1.28
N THR A 383 -6.61 -5.90 1.45
CA THR A 383 -6.13 -6.93 0.52
C THR A 383 -7.04 -8.15 0.56
N PHE A 384 -7.38 -8.64 1.74
CA PHE A 384 -8.24 -9.82 1.92
C PHE A 384 -9.58 -9.68 1.21
N SER A 385 -10.17 -8.48 1.26
CA SER A 385 -11.49 -8.20 0.70
C SER A 385 -11.51 -7.95 -0.80
N ALA A 386 -10.37 -7.61 -1.39
CA ALA A 386 -10.26 -7.23 -2.80
C ALA A 386 -9.57 -8.27 -3.68
N ASP A 387 -8.76 -9.16 -3.09
CA ASP A 387 -7.93 -10.12 -3.82
C ASP A 387 -8.64 -11.46 -4.00
N THR A 388 -8.71 -11.94 -5.24
CA THR A 388 -9.27 -13.26 -5.59
C THR A 388 -8.22 -14.37 -5.57
N ALA A 389 -6.94 -14.03 -5.51
CA ALA A 389 -5.84 -14.99 -5.66
C ALA A 389 -5.83 -16.05 -4.56
N LEU A 390 -6.22 -15.69 -3.32
CA LEU A 390 -6.33 -16.68 -2.24
C LEU A 390 -7.38 -17.74 -2.55
N ALA A 391 -8.57 -17.33 -2.98
CA ALA A 391 -9.63 -18.27 -3.35
C ALA A 391 -9.21 -19.16 -4.52
N ASP A 392 -8.53 -18.61 -5.53
CA ASP A 392 -8.01 -19.37 -6.67
C ASP A 392 -6.95 -20.39 -6.23
N THR A 393 -6.03 -19.99 -5.36
CA THR A 393 -4.97 -20.86 -4.84
C THR A 393 -5.53 -22.02 -4.00
N LEU A 394 -6.53 -21.76 -3.16
CA LEU A 394 -7.18 -22.81 -2.36
C LEU A 394 -8.09 -23.71 -3.20
N GLY A 395 -8.71 -23.20 -4.26
CA GLY A 395 -9.58 -23.95 -5.16
C GLY A 395 -8.83 -24.72 -6.25
N ALA A 396 -7.60 -24.33 -6.61
CA ALA A 396 -6.76 -25.05 -7.56
C ALA A 396 -6.28 -26.42 -7.03
N ALA A 397 -6.48 -26.68 -5.73
CA ALA A 397 -6.13 -27.92 -5.06
C ALA A 397 -7.22 -29.02 -5.19
N SER A 398 -8.32 -28.76 -5.86
CA SER A 398 -9.44 -29.71 -6.07
C SER A 398 -9.37 -30.38 -7.49
#